data_d67029fbccdb9e25af29195d05575cd5
#
_entry.id   d67029fbccdb9e25af29195d05575cd5
#
_cell.length_a   1.000
_cell.length_b   1.000
_cell.length_c   1.000
_cell.angle_alpha   90.00
_cell.angle_beta   90.00
_cell.angle_gamma   90.00
#
_symmetry.space_group_name_H-M   'P 1'
#
loop_
_entity.id
_entity.type
_entity.pdbx_description
1 polymer ?
#
loop_
_entity_poly.entity_id
_entity_poly.type
_entity_poly.pdbx_seq_one_letter_code
_entity_poly.pdbx_strand_id
1 'polypeptide(L)'
;MFGYKLREDARVIIANVVVIDDDAFVRSSLTAGFRSFGIHVVGTAENFAGALEICSKHSVDVAIVDFDLGPGPNGVDICYSLRKNFPKIGLILLTSYRDPKIADPYMLPLPKGARFISKTDLGDFQILVNEVITAKTKPLSKTFRFAEKSPLTSVQLEVLRMVAEGLSSSEIADRRKVSVKAIEGVISKIHATLKLEKSKSQNQRIQLTRAYFKLSGRKPPGA
;
A
#
# COMPACT_ATOMS: atom_id res chain seq x y z
N MET A 1 -46.99 -34.67 -4.28
CA MET A 1 -46.44 -33.33 -4.63
C MET A 1 -45.21 -33.09 -3.75
N PHE A 2 -44.04 -33.55 -4.17
CA PHE A 2 -42.80 -33.45 -3.42
C PHE A 2 -42.10 -32.14 -3.77
N GLY A 3 -42.13 -31.19 -2.82
CA GLY A 3 -41.39 -29.94 -2.93
C GLY A 3 -39.92 -30.20 -2.74
N TYR A 4 -39.16 -30.21 -3.81
CA TYR A 4 -37.70 -30.08 -3.78
C TYR A 4 -37.37 -28.68 -3.32
N LYS A 5 -37.04 -28.54 -2.03
CA LYS A 5 -36.35 -27.37 -1.50
C LYS A 5 -34.94 -27.39 -2.08
N LEU A 6 -34.73 -26.63 -3.14
CA LEU A 6 -33.37 -26.34 -3.66
C LEU A 6 -32.55 -25.80 -2.47
N ARG A 7 -31.57 -26.56 -2.02
CA ARG A 7 -30.55 -26.06 -1.09
C ARG A 7 -29.86 -24.90 -1.82
N GLU A 8 -30.01 -23.71 -1.27
CA GLU A 8 -29.22 -22.55 -1.66
C GLU A 8 -27.77 -22.98 -1.71
N ASP A 9 -27.17 -22.79 -2.87
CA ASP A 9 -25.88 -23.18 -3.34
C ASP A 9 -24.81 -23.19 -2.25
N ALA A 10 -24.20 -24.34 -2.01
CA ALA A 10 -22.89 -24.44 -1.40
C ALA A 10 -21.89 -23.80 -2.37
N ARG A 11 -21.77 -22.48 -2.37
CA ARG A 11 -20.74 -21.76 -3.12
C ARG A 11 -19.38 -22.33 -2.71
N VAL A 12 -18.66 -22.85 -3.67
CA VAL A 12 -17.29 -23.34 -3.41
C VAL A 12 -16.47 -22.17 -2.92
N ILE A 13 -16.03 -22.22 -1.65
CA ILE A 13 -15.15 -21.20 -1.07
C ILE A 13 -13.78 -21.35 -1.71
N ILE A 14 -13.40 -20.39 -2.51
CA ILE A 14 -12.12 -20.38 -3.24
C ILE A 14 -10.95 -20.07 -2.30
N ALA A 15 -11.14 -19.14 -1.36
CA ALA A 15 -10.14 -18.73 -0.37
C ALA A 15 -10.79 -18.12 0.88
N ASN A 16 -10.12 -18.30 2.01
CA ASN A 16 -10.41 -17.62 3.27
C ASN A 16 -9.45 -16.43 3.41
N VAL A 17 -9.98 -15.22 3.52
CA VAL A 17 -9.17 -14.00 3.64
C VAL A 17 -9.48 -13.23 4.91
N VAL A 18 -8.47 -12.54 5.44
CA VAL A 18 -8.63 -11.48 6.44
C VAL A 18 -8.32 -10.14 5.77
N VAL A 19 -9.13 -9.12 6.05
CA VAL A 19 -8.93 -7.74 5.56
C VAL A 19 -8.51 -6.87 6.73
N ILE A 20 -7.37 -6.19 6.59
CA ILE A 20 -6.76 -5.33 7.59
C ILE A 20 -6.63 -3.94 7.00
N ASP A 21 -7.44 -3.01 7.46
CA ASP A 21 -7.52 -1.62 6.96
C ASP A 21 -8.18 -0.79 8.07
N ASP A 22 -7.73 0.41 8.37
CA ASP A 22 -8.33 1.26 9.41
C ASP A 22 -9.65 1.88 8.97
N ASP A 23 -9.89 1.99 7.66
CA ASP A 23 -11.14 2.51 7.09
C ASP A 23 -12.24 1.43 7.05
N ALA A 24 -13.29 1.62 7.85
CA ALA A 24 -14.45 0.73 7.91
C ALA A 24 -15.19 0.59 6.57
N PHE A 25 -15.23 1.66 5.76
CA PHE A 25 -15.86 1.63 4.45
C PHE A 25 -15.08 0.74 3.48
N VAL A 26 -13.75 0.82 3.51
CA VAL A 26 -12.87 -0.04 2.69
C VAL A 26 -13.04 -1.50 3.10
N ARG A 27 -13.02 -1.81 4.41
CA ARG A 27 -13.25 -3.18 4.91
C ARG A 27 -14.59 -3.75 4.44
N SER A 28 -15.66 -2.95 4.54
CA SER A 28 -17.00 -3.35 4.11
C SER A 28 -17.08 -3.56 2.60
N SER A 29 -16.50 -2.66 1.82
CA SER A 29 -16.48 -2.72 0.35
C SER A 29 -15.72 -3.94 -0.16
N LEU A 30 -14.54 -4.22 0.41
CA LEU A 30 -13.76 -5.42 0.07
C LEU A 30 -14.50 -6.70 0.44
N THR A 31 -15.15 -6.73 1.62
CA THR A 31 -15.95 -7.90 2.06
C THR A 31 -17.11 -8.18 1.10
N ALA A 32 -17.85 -7.15 0.70
CA ALA A 32 -18.95 -7.28 -0.25
C ALA A 32 -18.44 -7.73 -1.64
N GLY A 33 -17.35 -7.12 -2.13
CA GLY A 33 -16.72 -7.48 -3.39
C GLY A 33 -16.28 -8.95 -3.42
N PHE A 34 -15.55 -9.40 -2.41
CA PHE A 34 -15.06 -10.78 -2.34
C PHE A 34 -16.16 -11.82 -2.30
N ARG A 35 -17.26 -11.53 -1.60
CA ARG A 35 -18.41 -12.45 -1.51
C ARG A 35 -18.97 -12.81 -2.90
N SER A 36 -18.98 -11.87 -3.85
CA SER A 36 -19.50 -12.11 -5.20
C SER A 36 -18.63 -13.07 -6.02
N PHE A 37 -17.35 -13.22 -5.63
CA PHE A 37 -16.40 -14.10 -6.30
C PHE A 37 -16.11 -15.41 -5.55
N GLY A 38 -16.90 -15.77 -4.53
CA GLY A 38 -16.68 -16.99 -3.76
C GLY A 38 -15.48 -16.94 -2.81
N ILE A 39 -14.95 -15.75 -2.51
CA ILE A 39 -13.92 -15.55 -1.50
C ILE A 39 -14.59 -15.22 -0.18
N HIS A 40 -14.26 -15.98 0.86
CA HIS A 40 -14.81 -15.82 2.19
C HIS A 40 -13.92 -14.92 3.05
N VAL A 41 -14.45 -13.77 3.47
CA VAL A 41 -13.78 -12.91 4.46
C VAL A 41 -14.12 -13.45 5.84
N VAL A 42 -13.15 -14.12 6.48
CA VAL A 42 -13.31 -14.74 7.81
C VAL A 42 -13.32 -13.73 8.94
N GLY A 43 -12.82 -12.53 8.67
CA GLY A 43 -12.85 -11.41 9.61
C GLY A 43 -12.19 -10.17 9.02
N THR A 44 -12.43 -9.04 9.69
CA THR A 44 -11.79 -7.75 9.36
C THR A 44 -11.15 -7.17 10.62
N ALA A 45 -10.04 -6.49 10.47
CA ALA A 45 -9.31 -5.85 11.56
C ALA A 45 -8.92 -4.42 11.20
N GLU A 46 -8.83 -3.56 12.21
CA GLU A 46 -8.37 -2.17 12.08
C GLU A 46 -6.87 -2.02 12.31
N ASN A 47 -6.27 -3.05 12.94
CA ASN A 47 -4.88 -3.01 13.37
C ASN A 47 -4.27 -4.42 13.45
N PHE A 48 -2.99 -4.48 13.77
CA PHE A 48 -2.25 -5.74 13.88
C PHE A 48 -2.80 -6.69 14.96
N ALA A 49 -3.21 -6.19 16.12
CA ALA A 49 -3.67 -7.04 17.22
C ALA A 49 -4.95 -7.80 16.82
N GLY A 50 -5.92 -7.11 16.23
CA GLY A 50 -7.13 -7.74 15.70
C GLY A 50 -6.85 -8.74 14.58
N ALA A 51 -5.90 -8.41 13.69
CA ALA A 51 -5.49 -9.33 12.63
C ALA A 51 -4.87 -10.62 13.18
N LEU A 52 -4.00 -10.51 14.18
CA LEU A 52 -3.36 -11.66 14.83
C LEU A 52 -4.40 -12.55 15.52
N GLU A 53 -5.36 -11.95 16.21
CA GLU A 53 -6.45 -12.67 16.85
C GLU A 53 -7.27 -13.48 15.84
N ILE A 54 -7.68 -12.86 14.73
CA ILE A 54 -8.43 -13.53 13.66
C ILE A 54 -7.63 -14.69 13.07
N CYS A 55 -6.37 -14.46 12.71
CA CYS A 55 -5.50 -15.47 12.13
C CYS A 55 -5.21 -16.63 13.10
N SER A 56 -5.28 -16.40 14.41
CA SER A 56 -5.11 -17.46 15.43
C SER A 56 -6.35 -18.32 15.60
N LYS A 57 -7.54 -17.75 15.37
CA LYS A 57 -8.84 -18.44 15.57
C LYS A 57 -9.38 -19.10 14.31
N HIS A 58 -8.95 -18.65 13.14
CA HIS A 58 -9.48 -19.08 11.84
C HIS A 58 -8.35 -19.57 10.92
N SER A 59 -8.71 -20.48 10.03
CA SER A 59 -7.83 -20.87 8.92
C SER A 59 -7.87 -19.76 7.86
N VAL A 60 -6.81 -18.98 7.77
CA VAL A 60 -6.67 -17.85 6.83
C VAL A 60 -5.67 -18.25 5.74
N ASP A 61 -6.13 -18.21 4.48
CA ASP A 61 -5.27 -18.45 3.31
C ASP A 61 -4.45 -17.21 2.95
N VAL A 62 -5.09 -16.01 2.99
CA VAL A 62 -4.48 -14.76 2.55
C VAL A 62 -4.87 -13.60 3.47
N ALA A 63 -3.89 -12.80 3.86
CA ALA A 63 -4.11 -11.51 4.51
C ALA A 63 -3.96 -10.37 3.49
N ILE A 64 -4.96 -9.51 3.45
CA ILE A 64 -4.97 -8.26 2.68
C ILE A 64 -4.75 -7.14 3.67
N VAL A 65 -3.64 -6.45 3.56
CA VAL A 65 -3.16 -5.48 4.54
C VAL A 65 -3.04 -4.11 3.90
N ASP A 66 -3.74 -3.12 4.44
CA ASP A 66 -3.48 -1.73 4.04
C ASP A 66 -2.09 -1.29 4.49
N PHE A 67 -1.47 -0.42 3.69
CA PHE A 67 -0.15 0.13 4.01
C PHE A 67 -0.20 1.10 5.18
N ASP A 68 -1.21 1.98 5.21
CA ASP A 68 -1.34 3.09 6.16
C ASP A 68 -2.50 2.81 7.13
N LEU A 69 -2.15 2.33 8.31
CA LEU A 69 -3.11 1.95 9.36
C LEU A 69 -3.13 2.95 10.53
N GLY A 70 -2.71 4.20 10.26
CA GLY A 70 -2.64 5.24 11.27
C GLY A 70 -1.45 5.07 12.24
N PRO A 71 -1.58 5.53 13.49
CA PRO A 71 -0.49 5.47 14.46
C PRO A 71 -0.08 4.04 14.80
N GLY A 72 1.21 3.69 14.60
CA GLY A 72 1.75 2.38 14.94
C GLY A 72 2.49 1.71 13.78
N PRO A 73 2.55 0.35 13.79
CA PRO A 73 3.19 -0.41 12.73
C PRO A 73 2.49 -0.19 11.39
N ASN A 74 3.26 0.05 10.34
CA ASN A 74 2.72 0.13 8.98
C ASN A 74 2.40 -1.27 8.42
N GLY A 75 1.73 -1.32 7.27
CA GLY A 75 1.32 -2.59 6.65
C GLY A 75 2.48 -3.52 6.31
N VAL A 76 3.70 -3.00 6.09
CA VAL A 76 4.90 -3.82 5.85
C VAL A 76 5.33 -4.53 7.13
N ASP A 77 5.33 -3.83 8.27
CA ASP A 77 5.65 -4.41 9.58
C ASP A 77 4.65 -5.51 9.94
N ILE A 78 3.37 -5.28 9.64
CA ILE A 78 2.31 -6.28 9.83
C ILE A 78 2.54 -7.49 8.92
N CYS A 79 2.90 -7.30 7.66
CA CYS A 79 3.24 -8.39 6.76
C CYS A 79 4.41 -9.24 7.27
N TYR A 80 5.46 -8.61 7.83
CA TYR A 80 6.56 -9.33 8.46
C TYR A 80 6.11 -10.13 9.68
N SER A 81 5.30 -9.52 10.53
CA SER A 81 4.80 -10.16 11.75
C SER A 81 3.84 -11.32 11.44
N LEU A 82 2.94 -11.15 10.46
CA LEU A 82 2.07 -12.23 10.00
C LEU A 82 2.87 -13.39 9.37
N ARG A 83 3.88 -13.09 8.56
CA ARG A 83 4.75 -14.12 7.98
C ARG A 83 5.53 -14.90 9.03
N LYS A 84 5.98 -14.22 10.10
CA LYS A 84 6.68 -14.86 11.22
C LYS A 84 5.78 -15.84 11.97
N ASN A 85 4.53 -15.46 12.24
CA ASN A 85 3.57 -16.27 13.00
C ASN A 85 2.85 -17.32 12.13
N PHE A 86 2.62 -17.02 10.85
CA PHE A 86 1.92 -17.85 9.89
C PHE A 86 2.75 -18.01 8.60
N PRO A 87 3.76 -18.91 8.58
CA PRO A 87 4.76 -18.96 7.50
C PRO A 87 4.19 -19.20 6.09
N LYS A 88 3.04 -19.83 5.98
CA LYS A 88 2.38 -20.17 4.70
C LYS A 88 1.28 -19.20 4.28
N ILE A 89 0.96 -18.18 5.08
CA ILE A 89 -0.09 -17.21 4.73
C ILE A 89 0.30 -16.43 3.48
N GLY A 90 -0.62 -16.32 2.51
CA GLY A 90 -0.48 -15.37 1.41
C GLY A 90 -0.57 -13.94 1.94
N LEU A 91 0.23 -13.03 1.41
CA LEU A 91 0.26 -11.64 1.84
C LEU A 91 0.05 -10.72 0.64
N ILE A 92 -0.92 -9.82 0.75
CA ILE A 92 -1.18 -8.75 -0.22
C ILE A 92 -1.15 -7.44 0.53
N LEU A 93 -0.17 -6.58 0.20
CA LEU A 93 -0.13 -5.20 0.66
C LEU A 93 -0.94 -4.35 -0.31
N LEU A 94 -2.02 -3.77 0.18
CA LEU A 94 -2.90 -2.87 -0.55
C LEU A 94 -2.60 -1.43 -0.11
N THR A 95 -2.49 -0.47 -1.02
CA THR A 95 -2.15 0.89 -0.67
C THR A 95 -2.70 1.91 -1.67
N SER A 96 -2.99 3.10 -1.19
CA SER A 96 -3.34 4.24 -2.04
C SER A 96 -2.14 4.83 -2.80
N TYR A 97 -0.91 4.50 -2.39
CA TYR A 97 0.29 4.97 -3.05
C TYR A 97 0.60 4.12 -4.29
N ARG A 98 0.98 4.77 -5.39
CA ARG A 98 1.52 4.08 -6.58
C ARG A 98 2.90 3.50 -6.32
N ASP A 99 3.69 4.18 -5.48
CA ASP A 99 4.97 3.73 -4.98
C ASP A 99 5.03 3.97 -3.46
N PRO A 100 5.03 2.91 -2.63
CA PRO A 100 5.05 3.05 -1.17
C PRO A 100 6.30 3.74 -0.63
N LYS A 101 7.41 3.76 -1.38
CA LYS A 101 8.62 4.53 -1.01
C LYS A 101 8.37 6.02 -0.91
N ILE A 102 7.30 6.52 -1.52
CA ILE A 102 6.91 7.93 -1.38
C ILE A 102 6.36 8.20 0.02
N ALA A 103 5.66 7.23 0.61
CA ALA A 103 5.19 7.32 1.99
C ALA A 103 6.33 7.07 2.99
N ASP A 104 7.13 6.03 2.75
CA ASP A 104 8.32 5.70 3.54
C ASP A 104 9.52 5.40 2.63
N PRO A 105 10.41 6.39 2.40
CA PRO A 105 11.58 6.24 1.55
C PRO A 105 12.59 5.17 2.02
N TYR A 106 12.54 4.79 3.30
CA TYR A 106 13.45 3.82 3.93
C TYR A 106 12.77 2.48 4.23
N MET A 107 11.54 2.31 3.74
CA MET A 107 10.77 1.11 3.96
C MET A 107 11.54 -0.16 3.56
N LEU A 108 11.45 -1.17 4.42
CA LEU A 108 11.99 -2.50 4.13
C LEU A 108 11.31 -3.13 2.90
N PRO A 109 12.00 -3.99 2.16
CA PRO A 109 11.36 -4.82 1.12
C PRO A 109 10.23 -5.63 1.74
N LEU A 110 9.20 -5.96 0.98
CA LEU A 110 8.16 -6.88 1.46
C LEU A 110 8.75 -8.27 1.78
N PRO A 111 8.18 -9.00 2.76
CA PRO A 111 8.57 -10.38 3.02
C PRO A 111 8.40 -11.24 1.77
N LYS A 112 9.22 -12.30 1.66
CA LYS A 112 9.21 -13.20 0.50
C LYS A 112 7.78 -13.66 0.18
N GLY A 113 7.39 -13.54 -1.09
CA GLY A 113 6.09 -13.94 -1.60
C GLY A 113 4.97 -12.94 -1.35
N ALA A 114 5.19 -11.89 -0.58
CA ALA A 114 4.18 -10.84 -0.43
C ALA A 114 4.02 -10.07 -1.75
N ARG A 115 2.79 -9.71 -2.05
CA ARG A 115 2.37 -9.02 -3.27
C ARG A 115 2.00 -7.58 -2.94
N PHE A 116 2.22 -6.70 -3.89
CA PHE A 116 1.88 -5.29 -3.76
C PHE A 116 0.84 -4.92 -4.80
N ILE A 117 -0.23 -4.22 -4.37
CA ILE A 117 -1.28 -3.73 -5.25
C ILE A 117 -1.59 -2.28 -4.85
N SER A 118 -1.57 -1.38 -5.84
CA SER A 118 -2.07 -0.04 -5.62
C SER A 118 -3.60 -0.01 -5.72
N LYS A 119 -4.28 0.62 -4.75
CA LYS A 119 -5.75 0.84 -4.79
C LYS A 119 -6.16 1.59 -6.06
N THR A 120 -5.26 2.40 -6.65
CA THR A 120 -5.50 3.11 -7.91
C THR A 120 -5.48 2.21 -9.15
N ASP A 121 -4.86 1.04 -9.04
CA ASP A 121 -4.78 0.07 -10.14
C ASP A 121 -5.95 -0.94 -10.10
N LEU A 122 -6.81 -0.85 -9.08
CA LEU A 122 -8.01 -1.68 -8.92
C LEU A 122 -9.22 -1.13 -9.71
N GLY A 123 -9.03 -0.78 -10.97
CA GLY A 123 -10.14 -0.43 -11.86
C GLY A 123 -11.10 -1.60 -12.11
N ASP A 124 -10.63 -2.84 -11.89
CA ASP A 124 -11.39 -4.08 -11.94
C ASP A 124 -11.07 -4.92 -10.69
N PHE A 125 -12.12 -5.24 -9.92
CA PHE A 125 -12.00 -6.06 -8.72
C PHE A 125 -11.47 -7.48 -9.01
N GLN A 126 -11.66 -7.98 -10.23
CA GLN A 126 -11.11 -9.26 -10.69
C GLN A 126 -9.58 -9.34 -10.58
N ILE A 127 -8.89 -8.20 -10.69
CA ILE A 127 -7.42 -8.13 -10.50
C ILE A 127 -7.07 -8.57 -9.08
N LEU A 128 -7.78 -8.03 -8.07
CA LEU A 128 -7.54 -8.39 -6.67
C LEU A 128 -7.89 -9.85 -6.39
N VAL A 129 -8.98 -10.35 -6.97
CA VAL A 129 -9.37 -11.78 -6.88
C VAL A 129 -8.27 -12.69 -7.41
N ASN A 130 -7.72 -12.40 -8.59
CA ASN A 130 -6.64 -13.18 -9.20
C ASN A 130 -5.37 -13.16 -8.34
N GLU A 131 -5.07 -12.01 -7.71
CA GLU A 131 -3.95 -11.88 -6.80
C GLU A 131 -4.16 -12.67 -5.50
N VAL A 132 -5.38 -12.75 -4.96
CA VAL A 132 -5.73 -13.59 -3.81
C VAL A 132 -5.50 -15.07 -4.15
N ILE A 133 -6.01 -15.55 -5.29
CA ILE A 133 -5.83 -16.93 -5.74
C ILE A 133 -4.34 -17.26 -5.89
N THR A 134 -3.57 -16.31 -6.46
CA THR A 134 -2.13 -16.51 -6.64
C THR A 134 -1.38 -16.47 -5.30
N ALA A 135 -1.75 -15.59 -4.38
CA ALA A 135 -1.15 -15.52 -3.05
C ALA A 135 -1.43 -16.78 -2.22
N LYS A 136 -2.64 -17.36 -2.34
CA LYS A 136 -2.99 -18.64 -1.73
C LYS A 136 -2.18 -19.80 -2.29
N THR A 137 -2.13 -19.93 -3.62
CA THR A 137 -1.51 -21.10 -4.28
C THR A 137 0.01 -21.05 -4.28
N LYS A 138 0.60 -19.87 -4.28
CA LYS A 138 2.06 -19.63 -4.35
C LYS A 138 2.50 -18.57 -3.32
N PRO A 139 2.34 -18.82 -2.03
CA PRO A 139 2.53 -17.78 -1.00
C PRO A 139 3.99 -17.29 -0.86
N LEU A 140 4.97 -18.05 -1.43
CA LEU A 140 6.39 -17.72 -1.33
C LEU A 140 7.09 -17.53 -2.68
N SER A 141 6.34 -17.46 -3.80
CA SER A 141 6.94 -17.57 -5.15
C SER A 141 7.68 -16.33 -5.65
N LYS A 142 7.34 -15.14 -5.18
CA LYS A 142 7.98 -13.89 -5.59
C LYS A 142 8.17 -12.96 -4.39
N THR A 143 9.25 -12.17 -4.41
CA THR A 143 9.43 -11.03 -3.50
C THR A 143 9.24 -9.77 -4.33
N PHE A 144 8.33 -8.90 -3.93
CA PHE A 144 8.18 -7.61 -4.56
C PHE A 144 9.31 -6.67 -4.09
N ARG A 145 10.04 -6.08 -5.02
CA ARG A 145 11.07 -5.08 -4.73
C ARG A 145 10.60 -3.71 -5.21
N PHE A 146 10.40 -2.79 -4.29
CA PHE A 146 9.98 -1.43 -4.63
C PHE A 146 11.01 -0.62 -5.41
N ALA A 147 12.27 -1.10 -5.47
CA ALA A 147 13.38 -0.37 -6.08
C ALA A 147 13.22 -0.10 -7.60
N GLU A 148 12.32 -0.82 -8.26
CA GLU A 148 12.21 -0.77 -9.72
C GLU A 148 11.22 0.29 -10.24
N LYS A 149 10.42 0.95 -9.38
CA LYS A 149 9.39 1.90 -9.82
C LYS A 149 9.72 3.38 -9.60
N SER A 150 10.50 3.73 -8.59
CA SER A 150 10.81 5.14 -8.35
C SER A 150 12.08 5.59 -9.07
N PRO A 151 12.02 6.63 -9.91
CA PRO A 151 13.20 7.22 -10.52
C PRO A 151 14.03 8.02 -9.49
N LEU A 152 13.52 8.24 -8.29
CA LEU A 152 14.12 9.04 -7.23
C LEU A 152 14.77 8.15 -6.16
N THR A 153 15.90 8.60 -5.62
CA THR A 153 16.52 7.97 -4.44
C THR A 153 15.71 8.23 -3.18
N SER A 154 15.95 7.44 -2.12
CA SER A 154 15.27 7.62 -0.82
C SER A 154 15.43 9.06 -0.27
N VAL A 155 16.63 9.62 -0.37
CA VAL A 155 16.89 11.02 0.03
C VAL A 155 16.08 12.02 -0.79
N GLN A 156 15.99 11.81 -2.11
CA GLN A 156 15.20 12.67 -2.98
C GLN A 156 13.70 12.55 -2.70
N LEU A 157 13.19 11.36 -2.44
CA LEU A 157 11.79 11.14 -2.07
C LEU A 157 11.44 11.82 -0.74
N GLU A 158 12.31 11.70 0.26
CA GLU A 158 12.11 12.34 1.56
C GLU A 158 12.10 13.87 1.45
N VAL A 159 13.07 14.45 0.71
CA VAL A 159 13.11 15.91 0.46
C VAL A 159 11.87 16.34 -0.35
N LEU A 160 11.47 15.58 -1.36
CA LEU A 160 10.29 15.88 -2.17
C LEU A 160 9.02 15.89 -1.31
N ARG A 161 8.87 14.93 -0.36
CA ARG A 161 7.78 14.88 0.60
C ARG A 161 7.75 16.14 1.48
N MET A 162 8.89 16.49 2.11
CA MET A 162 8.98 17.67 2.97
C MET A 162 8.67 18.98 2.22
N VAL A 163 9.07 19.07 0.94
CA VAL A 163 8.66 20.20 0.07
C VAL A 163 7.16 20.23 -0.15
N ALA A 164 6.54 19.07 -0.38
CA ALA A 164 5.09 18.97 -0.57
C ALA A 164 4.29 19.25 0.72
N GLU A 165 4.87 18.99 1.89
CA GLU A 165 4.36 19.36 3.21
C GLU A 165 4.51 20.88 3.50
N GLY A 166 5.15 21.64 2.60
CA GLY A 166 5.28 23.08 2.70
C GLY A 166 6.55 23.60 3.39
N LEU A 167 7.46 22.70 3.83
CA LEU A 167 8.69 23.12 4.51
C LEU A 167 9.61 23.88 3.59
N SER A 168 10.26 24.95 4.09
CA SER A 168 11.32 25.70 3.42
C SER A 168 12.61 24.89 3.30
N SER A 169 13.53 25.29 2.44
CA SER A 169 14.85 24.64 2.32
C SER A 169 15.65 24.72 3.62
N SER A 170 15.49 25.79 4.42
CA SER A 170 16.12 25.93 5.74
C SER A 170 15.55 24.91 6.74
N GLU A 171 14.23 24.81 6.86
CA GLU A 171 13.59 23.85 7.77
C GLU A 171 13.93 22.39 7.41
N ILE A 172 14.04 22.08 6.11
CA ILE A 172 14.46 20.75 5.64
C ILE A 172 15.95 20.52 6.02
N ALA A 173 16.80 21.53 5.82
CA ALA A 173 18.21 21.44 6.17
C ALA A 173 18.42 21.21 7.66
N ASP A 174 17.68 21.92 8.51
CA ASP A 174 17.71 21.78 9.96
C ASP A 174 17.25 20.39 10.41
N ARG A 175 16.12 19.90 9.87
CA ARG A 175 15.60 18.53 10.17
C ARG A 175 16.58 17.44 9.78
N ARG A 176 17.28 17.62 8.65
CA ARG A 176 18.22 16.64 8.13
C ARG A 176 19.65 16.84 8.63
N LYS A 177 19.92 17.90 9.41
CA LYS A 177 21.25 18.27 9.91
C LYS A 177 22.29 18.41 8.78
N VAL A 178 21.91 19.11 7.72
CA VAL A 178 22.76 19.40 6.54
C VAL A 178 22.67 20.88 6.18
N SER A 179 23.50 21.35 5.25
CA SER A 179 23.43 22.74 4.78
C SER A 179 22.24 22.99 3.85
N VAL A 180 21.73 24.24 3.83
CA VAL A 180 20.69 24.67 2.88
C VAL A 180 21.13 24.42 1.44
N LYS A 181 22.40 24.69 1.12
CA LYS A 181 22.99 24.44 -0.21
C LYS A 181 22.92 22.96 -0.61
N ALA A 182 23.08 22.04 0.34
CA ALA A 182 22.91 20.60 0.09
C ALA A 182 21.47 20.26 -0.29
N ILE A 183 20.47 20.83 0.41
CA ILE A 183 19.04 20.64 0.10
C ILE A 183 18.71 21.23 -1.29
N GLU A 184 19.17 22.41 -1.61
CA GLU A 184 18.98 23.00 -2.94
C GLU A 184 19.59 22.14 -4.06
N GLY A 185 20.76 21.54 -3.79
CA GLY A 185 21.37 20.56 -4.69
C GLY A 185 20.51 19.30 -4.90
N VAL A 186 19.87 18.79 -3.83
CA VAL A 186 18.92 17.67 -3.93
C VAL A 186 17.67 18.07 -4.72
N ILE A 187 17.10 19.24 -4.45
CA ILE A 187 15.96 19.80 -5.18
C ILE A 187 16.26 19.90 -6.67
N SER A 188 17.44 20.44 -7.03
CA SER A 188 17.86 20.55 -8.42
C SER A 188 17.98 19.19 -9.12
N LYS A 189 18.49 18.17 -8.41
CA LYS A 189 18.55 16.79 -8.92
C LYS A 189 17.16 16.18 -9.10
N ILE A 190 16.19 16.45 -8.19
CA ILE A 190 14.80 15.99 -8.33
C ILE A 190 14.18 16.60 -9.61
N HIS A 191 14.35 17.91 -9.83
CA HIS A 191 13.89 18.58 -11.06
C HIS A 191 14.44 17.91 -12.31
N ALA A 192 15.74 17.63 -12.34
CA ALA A 192 16.41 16.98 -13.48
C ALA A 192 15.89 15.55 -13.70
N THR A 193 15.77 14.75 -12.63
CA THR A 193 15.32 13.36 -12.69
C THR A 193 13.87 13.25 -13.16
N LEU A 194 13.00 14.13 -12.67
CA LEU A 194 11.57 14.17 -13.05
C LEU A 194 11.32 14.94 -14.35
N LYS A 195 12.36 15.47 -14.99
CA LYS A 195 12.27 16.30 -16.23
C LYS A 195 11.25 17.43 -16.09
N LEU A 196 11.23 18.10 -14.91
CA LEU A 196 10.35 19.22 -14.68
C LEU A 196 10.90 20.45 -15.41
N GLU A 197 10.05 21.12 -16.21
CA GLU A 197 10.46 22.28 -16.99
C GLU A 197 10.83 23.45 -16.06
N LYS A 198 11.98 24.08 -16.30
CA LYS A 198 12.35 25.33 -15.65
C LYS A 198 11.55 26.47 -16.28
N SER A 199 10.31 26.67 -15.85
CA SER A 199 9.52 27.80 -16.31
C SER A 199 9.77 29.03 -15.44
N LYS A 200 9.99 30.18 -16.07
CA LYS A 200 10.08 31.49 -15.38
C LYS A 200 8.75 31.90 -14.75
N SER A 201 7.63 31.36 -15.22
CA SER A 201 6.28 31.70 -14.80
C SER A 201 5.71 30.77 -13.70
N GLN A 202 6.31 29.61 -13.43
CA GLN A 202 5.84 28.67 -12.43
C GLN A 202 6.84 28.53 -11.29
N ASN A 203 6.33 28.68 -10.05
CA ASN A 203 7.13 28.45 -8.86
C ASN A 203 7.59 26.96 -8.84
N GLN A 204 8.92 26.77 -8.77
CA GLN A 204 9.54 25.44 -8.75
C GLN A 204 9.01 24.54 -7.64
N ARG A 205 8.69 25.13 -6.48
CA ARG A 205 8.13 24.37 -5.35
C ARG A 205 6.72 23.84 -5.65
N ILE A 206 5.91 24.62 -6.36
CA ILE A 206 4.56 24.18 -6.80
C ILE A 206 4.70 23.01 -7.77
N GLN A 207 5.67 23.03 -8.68
CA GLN A 207 5.92 21.91 -9.59
C GLN A 207 6.34 20.64 -8.83
N LEU A 208 7.21 20.76 -7.82
CA LEU A 208 7.60 19.64 -6.96
C LEU A 208 6.41 19.08 -6.17
N THR A 209 5.59 19.95 -5.58
CA THR A 209 4.38 19.54 -4.86
C THR A 209 3.42 18.76 -5.78
N ARG A 210 3.16 19.27 -6.99
CA ARG A 210 2.36 18.55 -7.99
C ARG A 210 2.98 17.21 -8.39
N ALA A 211 4.31 17.17 -8.55
CA ALA A 211 5.02 15.95 -8.87
C ALA A 211 4.90 14.91 -7.75
N TYR A 212 5.00 15.33 -6.48
CA TYR A 212 4.77 14.46 -5.32
C TYR A 212 3.38 13.84 -5.35
N PHE A 213 2.32 14.64 -5.51
CA PHE A 213 0.94 14.13 -5.55
C PHE A 213 0.70 13.22 -6.75
N LYS A 214 1.29 13.53 -7.91
CA LYS A 214 1.22 12.65 -9.09
C LYS A 214 1.90 11.30 -8.84
N LEU A 215 3.07 11.30 -8.22
CA LEU A 215 3.82 10.08 -7.89
C LEU A 215 3.15 9.28 -6.77
N SER A 216 2.61 9.95 -5.75
CA SER A 216 1.91 9.31 -4.65
C SER A 216 0.56 8.72 -5.05
N GLY A 217 -0.05 9.19 -6.12
CA GLY A 217 -1.42 8.82 -6.50
C GLY A 217 -2.50 9.48 -5.62
N ARG A 218 -2.11 10.36 -4.68
CA ARG A 218 -3.02 11.09 -3.77
C ARG A 218 -3.43 12.43 -4.40
N LYS A 219 -4.56 12.97 -3.95
CA LYS A 219 -4.97 14.32 -4.30
C LYS A 219 -4.30 15.34 -3.37
N PRO A 220 -3.97 16.56 -3.85
CA PRO A 220 -3.53 17.63 -2.97
C PRO A 220 -4.60 17.97 -1.93
N PRO A 221 -4.21 18.45 -0.74
CA PRO A 221 -5.16 18.97 0.23
C PRO A 221 -6.00 20.09 -0.40
N GLY A 222 -7.33 19.99 -0.29
CA GLY A 222 -8.26 21.01 -0.81
C GLY A 222 -8.54 20.93 -2.32
N ALA A 223 -8.24 19.83 -2.99
CA ALA A 223 -8.58 19.59 -4.40
C ALA A 223 -9.74 18.61 -4.54
#